data_d2ae508d5c24a0484aec2542a12ee4c6
#
_entry.id   d2ae508d5c24a0484aec2542a12ee4c6
#
_cell.length_a   1.000
_cell.length_b   1.000
_cell.length_c   1.000
_cell.angle_alpha   90.00
_cell.angle_beta   90.00
_cell.angle_gamma   90.00
#
_symmetry.space_group_name_H-M   'P 1'
#
loop_
_entity.id
_entity.type
_entity.pdbx_description
1 polymer ?
#
loop_
_entity_poly.entity_id
_entity_poly.type
_entity_poly.pdbx_seq_one_letter_code
_entity_poly.pdbx_strand_id
1 'polypeptide(L)'
;STVELNTPINPKEPFTRYKYPTLNLLKKYEDNGAYIDEEEQIANKNRIIEVLGNFGVQIKTIRATVGPTITLYEIQPAEGVRISKIKNLEDDIALSLAALGIRIIAPIPGKGTIGIEVPNAKANIVSMESILNSKKFQETKMELPIALGKTITNEVFMVDLAKIPHLLVAGATGQGKSVGLNAIITSLLYKKHPNELKLVLIDPKKVEFSVYSRITNKFMAAVPDEE
;
A
#
# COMPACT_ATOMS: atom_id res chain seq x y z
N SER A 1 -25.23 9.97 -37.88
CA SER A 1 -24.68 9.03 -38.87
C SER A 1 -24.91 7.61 -38.37
N THR A 2 -25.73 6.87 -39.11
CA THR A 2 -25.98 5.45 -38.87
C THR A 2 -24.72 4.68 -39.34
N VAL A 3 -24.15 3.93 -38.43
CA VAL A 3 -23.03 2.99 -38.75
C VAL A 3 -23.64 1.86 -39.59
N GLU A 4 -23.00 1.50 -40.71
CA GLU A 4 -23.40 0.33 -41.50
C GLU A 4 -23.36 -0.93 -40.65
N LEU A 5 -24.41 -1.75 -40.73
CA LEU A 5 -24.58 -2.97 -39.90
C LEU A 5 -23.42 -3.96 -40.00
N ASN A 6 -22.65 -3.92 -41.06
CA ASN A 6 -21.51 -4.81 -41.30
C ASN A 6 -20.14 -4.21 -40.93
N THR A 7 -20.09 -3.02 -40.37
CA THR A 7 -18.86 -2.39 -39.94
C THR A 7 -18.49 -2.88 -38.54
N PRO A 8 -17.34 -3.52 -38.34
CA PRO A 8 -16.91 -3.94 -37.00
C PRO A 8 -16.77 -2.72 -36.08
N ILE A 9 -17.29 -2.84 -34.88
CA ILE A 9 -17.11 -1.81 -33.85
C ILE A 9 -15.66 -1.87 -33.36
N ASN A 10 -14.95 -0.76 -33.48
CA ASN A 10 -13.60 -0.65 -32.91
C ASN A 10 -13.70 -0.14 -31.45
N PRO A 11 -13.42 -0.98 -30.45
CA PRO A 11 -13.55 -0.58 -29.05
C PRO A 11 -12.53 0.49 -28.62
N LYS A 12 -11.53 0.78 -29.44
CA LYS A 12 -10.53 1.82 -29.17
C LYS A 12 -10.87 3.20 -29.74
N GLU A 13 -11.95 3.34 -30.48
CA GLU A 13 -12.41 4.64 -30.95
C GLU A 13 -12.99 5.49 -29.81
N PRO A 14 -12.77 6.81 -29.79
CA PRO A 14 -12.05 7.61 -30.78
C PRO A 14 -10.52 7.59 -30.60
N PHE A 15 -9.99 6.94 -29.61
CA PHE A 15 -8.56 7.01 -29.23
C PHE A 15 -7.72 5.87 -29.82
N THR A 16 -7.90 5.55 -31.08
CA THR A 16 -7.19 4.43 -31.77
C THR A 16 -5.67 4.54 -31.76
N ARG A 17 -5.14 5.77 -31.67
CA ARG A 17 -3.70 6.07 -31.64
C ARG A 17 -3.18 6.37 -30.25
N TYR A 18 -3.94 6.06 -29.21
CA TYR A 18 -3.52 6.28 -27.84
C TYR A 18 -2.27 5.47 -27.51
N LYS A 19 -1.29 6.14 -26.92
CA LYS A 19 -0.06 5.50 -26.43
C LYS A 19 -0.11 5.50 -24.89
N TYR A 20 0.05 4.32 -24.34
CA TYR A 20 0.15 4.17 -22.88
C TYR A 20 1.38 4.89 -22.33
N PRO A 21 1.31 5.44 -21.12
CA PRO A 21 2.49 5.97 -20.45
C PRO A 21 3.54 4.89 -20.26
N THR A 22 4.80 5.28 -20.36
CA THR A 22 5.94 4.37 -20.20
C THR A 22 6.59 4.55 -18.83
N LEU A 23 7.24 3.51 -18.33
CA LEU A 23 7.83 3.51 -16.98
C LEU A 23 8.92 4.57 -16.77
N ASN A 24 9.57 5.04 -17.84
CA ASN A 24 10.58 6.08 -17.76
C ASN A 24 10.03 7.47 -17.38
N LEU A 25 8.71 7.65 -17.38
CA LEU A 25 8.06 8.87 -16.89
C LEU A 25 8.00 8.91 -15.34
N LEU A 26 8.21 7.77 -14.70
CA LEU A 26 8.20 7.66 -13.24
C LEU A 26 9.57 7.96 -12.66
N LYS A 27 9.54 8.51 -11.44
CA LYS A 27 10.78 8.77 -10.70
C LYS A 27 11.46 7.44 -10.38
N LYS A 28 12.73 7.35 -10.76
CA LYS A 28 13.61 6.25 -10.36
C LYS A 28 14.23 6.58 -9.01
N TYR A 29 14.27 5.57 -8.16
CA TYR A 29 15.04 5.62 -6.92
C TYR A 29 16.18 4.63 -7.04
N GLU A 30 17.33 4.98 -6.50
CA GLU A 30 18.44 4.03 -6.41
C GLU A 30 18.00 2.86 -5.54
N ASP A 31 18.07 1.67 -6.10
CA ASP A 31 17.80 0.45 -5.34
C ASP A 31 19.07 0.09 -4.55
N ASN A 32 19.22 0.75 -3.41
CA ASN A 32 20.33 0.48 -2.49
C ASN A 32 20.13 -0.84 -1.72
N GLY A 33 19.19 -1.69 -2.19
CA GLY A 33 18.76 -2.87 -1.47
C GLY A 33 17.90 -2.53 -0.25
N ALA A 34 17.17 -3.50 0.28
CA ALA A 34 16.50 -3.32 1.56
C ALA A 34 17.57 -3.17 2.64
N TYR A 35 17.70 -1.96 3.19
CA TYR A 35 18.56 -1.75 4.35
C TYR A 35 17.92 -2.46 5.55
N ILE A 36 18.58 -3.49 6.02
CA ILE A 36 18.21 -4.20 7.24
C ILE A 36 19.21 -3.79 8.31
N ASP A 37 18.73 -3.08 9.31
CA ASP A 37 19.50 -2.75 10.49
C ASP A 37 19.39 -3.91 11.49
N GLU A 38 20.38 -4.77 11.50
CA GLU A 38 20.42 -5.94 12.41
C GLU A 38 20.50 -5.52 13.88
N GLU A 39 21.20 -4.43 14.17
CA GLU A 39 21.31 -3.91 15.54
C GLU A 39 19.96 -3.40 16.03
N GLU A 40 19.21 -2.67 15.19
CA GLU A 40 17.85 -2.26 15.49
C GLU A 40 16.96 -3.47 15.78
N GLN A 41 17.04 -4.52 14.97
CA GLN A 41 16.21 -5.71 15.14
C GLN A 41 16.51 -6.44 16.44
N ILE A 42 17.77 -6.59 16.80
CA ILE A 42 18.20 -7.21 18.05
C ILE A 42 17.76 -6.36 19.24
N ALA A 43 17.99 -5.05 19.19
CA ALA A 43 17.57 -4.12 20.24
C ALA A 43 16.06 -4.17 20.47
N ASN A 44 15.25 -4.12 19.40
CA ASN A 44 13.80 -4.18 19.50
C ASN A 44 13.30 -5.52 20.07
N LYS A 45 13.87 -6.64 19.62
CA LYS A 45 13.55 -7.97 20.19
C LYS A 45 13.77 -8.00 21.69
N ASN A 46 14.97 -7.56 22.13
CA ASN A 46 15.36 -7.57 23.53
C ASN A 46 14.43 -6.67 24.36
N ARG A 47 14.08 -5.52 23.82
CA ARG A 47 13.19 -4.56 24.48
C ARG A 47 11.77 -5.12 24.63
N ILE A 48 11.23 -5.76 23.59
CA ILE A 48 9.93 -6.43 23.64
C ILE A 48 9.92 -7.52 24.71
N ILE A 49 10.95 -8.37 24.74
CA ILE A 49 11.08 -9.43 25.74
C ILE A 49 11.16 -8.85 27.15
N GLU A 50 11.95 -7.80 27.35
CA GLU A 50 12.11 -7.11 28.63
C GLU A 50 10.78 -6.54 29.14
N VAL A 51 10.07 -5.77 28.31
CA VAL A 51 8.79 -5.16 28.68
C VAL A 51 7.76 -6.23 29.03
N LEU A 52 7.60 -7.23 28.19
CA LEU A 52 6.66 -8.31 28.47
C LEU A 52 7.05 -9.09 29.73
N GLY A 53 8.33 -9.33 29.95
CA GLY A 53 8.83 -9.99 31.15
C GLY A 53 8.56 -9.19 32.43
N ASN A 54 8.72 -7.86 32.40
CA ASN A 54 8.45 -7.00 33.54
C ASN A 54 6.96 -7.02 33.97
N PHE A 55 6.05 -7.31 33.03
CA PHE A 55 4.63 -7.51 33.32
C PHE A 55 4.23 -8.98 33.52
N GLY A 56 5.21 -9.87 33.70
CA GLY A 56 5.01 -11.28 33.97
C GLY A 56 4.52 -12.08 32.76
N VAL A 57 4.83 -11.63 31.56
CA VAL A 57 4.57 -12.33 30.30
C VAL A 57 5.86 -12.97 29.81
N GLN A 58 5.95 -14.29 29.86
CA GLN A 58 7.08 -15.02 29.32
C GLN A 58 6.84 -15.39 27.86
N ILE A 59 7.90 -15.34 27.07
CA ILE A 59 7.91 -15.60 25.64
C ILE A 59 8.69 -16.89 25.40
N LYS A 60 8.10 -17.81 24.61
CA LYS A 60 8.76 -19.04 24.18
C LYS A 60 9.70 -18.80 23.00
N THR A 61 9.22 -18.08 21.98
CA THR A 61 9.99 -17.72 20.79
C THR A 61 9.61 -16.33 20.28
N ILE A 62 10.56 -15.63 19.65
CA ILE A 62 10.34 -14.40 18.92
C ILE A 62 11.09 -14.44 17.60
N ARG A 63 10.39 -14.08 16.51
CA ARG A 63 10.95 -14.02 15.15
C ARG A 63 10.65 -12.65 14.57
N ALA A 64 11.63 -12.01 13.93
CA ALA A 64 11.45 -10.78 13.18
C ALA A 64 11.37 -11.05 11.68
N THR A 65 10.42 -10.40 11.01
CA THR A 65 10.33 -10.32 9.56
C THR A 65 10.36 -8.84 9.18
N VAL A 66 11.45 -8.42 8.53
CA VAL A 66 11.69 -7.02 8.17
C VAL A 66 11.02 -6.71 6.84
N GLY A 67 10.09 -5.78 6.84
CA GLY A 67 9.45 -5.22 5.65
C GLY A 67 10.06 -3.87 5.26
N PRO A 68 9.55 -3.26 4.17
CA PRO A 68 10.06 -1.97 3.69
C PRO A 68 9.90 -0.83 4.68
N THR A 69 8.79 -0.77 5.40
CA THR A 69 8.44 0.33 6.31
C THR A 69 8.23 -0.10 7.74
N ILE A 70 7.87 -1.37 7.95
CA ILE A 70 7.60 -1.96 9.27
C ILE A 70 8.32 -3.29 9.40
N THR A 71 8.58 -3.70 10.64
CA THR A 71 9.03 -5.03 11.00
C THR A 71 7.95 -5.72 11.81
N LEU A 72 7.65 -6.97 11.44
CA LEU A 72 6.75 -7.83 12.21
C LEU A 72 7.56 -8.69 13.16
N TYR A 73 7.31 -8.54 14.46
CA TYR A 73 7.81 -9.45 15.50
C TYR A 73 6.74 -10.47 15.82
N GLU A 74 6.96 -11.70 15.41
CA GLU A 74 6.06 -12.82 15.67
C GLU A 74 6.47 -13.52 16.95
N ILE A 75 5.55 -13.55 17.92
CA ILE A 75 5.80 -14.01 19.27
C ILE A 75 4.94 -15.25 19.55
N GLN A 76 5.58 -16.28 20.09
CA GLN A 76 4.88 -17.39 20.73
C GLN A 76 4.99 -17.19 22.26
N PRO A 77 3.87 -16.85 22.93
CA PRO A 77 3.89 -16.75 24.38
C PRO A 77 4.04 -18.12 25.05
N ALA A 78 4.51 -18.12 26.28
CA ALA A 78 4.53 -19.33 27.09
C ALA A 78 3.10 -19.83 27.39
N GLU A 79 2.97 -21.10 27.75
CA GLU A 79 1.69 -21.68 28.10
C GLU A 79 1.02 -20.94 29.26
N GLY A 80 -0.30 -20.78 29.16
CA GLY A 80 -1.08 -20.10 30.20
C GLY A 80 -1.13 -18.57 30.09
N VAL A 81 -0.38 -17.96 29.16
CA VAL A 81 -0.44 -16.50 28.93
C VAL A 81 -1.70 -16.14 28.15
N ARG A 82 -2.49 -15.21 28.67
CA ARG A 82 -3.69 -14.70 28.01
C ARG A 82 -3.33 -13.65 26.97
N ILE A 83 -3.92 -13.76 25.77
CA ILE A 83 -3.71 -12.80 24.67
C ILE A 83 -4.07 -11.37 25.09
N SER A 84 -5.16 -11.20 25.86
CA SER A 84 -5.58 -9.89 26.35
C SER A 84 -4.51 -9.17 27.18
N LYS A 85 -3.71 -9.93 27.94
CA LYS A 85 -2.62 -9.37 28.73
C LYS A 85 -1.55 -8.71 27.84
N ILE A 86 -1.23 -9.35 26.70
CA ILE A 86 -0.27 -8.79 25.74
C ILE A 86 -0.87 -7.59 25.01
N LYS A 87 -2.13 -7.67 24.55
CA LYS A 87 -2.81 -6.54 23.90
C LYS A 87 -2.85 -5.29 24.76
N ASN A 88 -3.07 -5.44 26.07
CA ASN A 88 -3.12 -4.31 26.99
C ASN A 88 -1.76 -3.64 27.23
N LEU A 89 -0.67 -4.26 26.79
CA LEU A 89 0.69 -3.71 26.89
C LEU A 89 1.15 -2.97 25.63
N GLU A 90 0.27 -2.73 24.66
CA GLU A 90 0.60 -2.05 23.40
C GLU A 90 1.26 -0.71 23.63
N ASP A 91 0.68 0.13 24.48
CA ASP A 91 1.23 1.45 24.80
C ASP A 91 2.57 1.36 25.56
N ASP A 92 2.71 0.41 26.48
CA ASP A 92 3.96 0.19 27.23
C ASP A 92 5.09 -0.25 26.31
N ILE A 93 4.79 -1.12 25.34
CA ILE A 93 5.76 -1.58 24.34
C ILE A 93 6.12 -0.41 23.42
N ALA A 94 5.14 0.34 22.93
CA ALA A 94 5.37 1.51 22.07
C ALA A 94 6.27 2.55 22.74
N LEU A 95 5.98 2.87 24.01
CA LEU A 95 6.81 3.77 24.80
C LEU A 95 8.24 3.27 24.96
N SER A 96 8.40 2.00 25.27
CA SER A 96 9.72 1.39 25.45
C SER A 96 10.57 1.36 24.19
N LEU A 97 9.94 1.18 23.03
CA LEU A 97 10.60 1.22 21.73
C LEU A 97 10.80 2.63 21.17
N ALA A 98 10.28 3.66 21.88
CA ALA A 98 10.18 5.03 21.36
C ALA A 98 9.53 5.11 19.98
N ALA A 99 8.59 4.19 19.70
CA ALA A 99 7.90 4.09 18.41
C ALA A 99 6.65 4.97 18.40
N LEU A 100 6.43 5.69 17.29
CA LEU A 100 5.26 6.56 17.11
C LEU A 100 3.94 5.81 16.91
N GLY A 101 3.96 4.50 16.94
CA GLY A 101 2.79 3.65 16.83
C GLY A 101 3.21 2.23 16.53
N ILE A 102 2.78 1.33 17.34
CA ILE A 102 2.88 -0.10 17.08
C ILE A 102 1.46 -0.64 16.87
N ARG A 103 1.36 -1.83 16.33
CA ARG A 103 0.10 -2.54 16.19
C ARG A 103 0.27 -3.97 16.66
N ILE A 104 -0.63 -4.42 17.52
CA ILE A 104 -0.66 -5.83 17.96
C ILE A 104 -1.74 -6.56 17.18
N ILE A 105 -1.33 -7.64 16.50
CA ILE A 105 -2.21 -8.58 15.82
C ILE A 105 -2.26 -9.86 16.66
N ALA A 106 -3.37 -10.10 17.33
CA ALA A 106 -3.45 -11.22 18.24
C ALA A 106 -4.84 -11.91 18.18
N PRO A 107 -4.88 -13.17 17.74
CA PRO A 107 -3.80 -13.95 17.15
C PRO A 107 -3.51 -13.54 15.69
N ILE A 108 -2.35 -13.93 15.16
CA ILE A 108 -2.11 -13.85 13.71
C ILE A 108 -3.02 -14.87 13.03
N PRO A 109 -3.84 -14.47 12.04
CA PRO A 109 -4.74 -15.39 11.35
C PRO A 109 -4.02 -16.63 10.80
N GLY A 110 -4.55 -17.81 11.13
CA GLY A 110 -3.97 -19.08 10.69
C GLY A 110 -2.69 -19.52 11.40
N LYS A 111 -2.22 -18.76 12.39
CA LYS A 111 -1.05 -19.07 13.22
C LYS A 111 -1.42 -18.96 14.69
N GLY A 112 -0.85 -19.81 15.53
CA GLY A 112 -1.01 -19.74 16.99
C GLY A 112 -0.08 -18.72 17.67
N THR A 113 0.27 -17.65 16.97
CA THR A 113 1.27 -16.65 17.40
C THR A 113 0.65 -15.25 17.44
N ILE A 114 1.34 -14.33 18.08
CA ILE A 114 0.98 -12.93 18.20
C ILE A 114 1.98 -12.11 17.41
N GLY A 115 1.49 -11.15 16.61
CA GLY A 115 2.30 -10.23 15.85
C GLY A 115 2.36 -8.86 16.51
N ILE A 116 3.57 -8.28 16.57
CA ILE A 116 3.80 -6.88 16.92
C ILE A 116 4.45 -6.21 15.71
N GLU A 117 3.71 -5.30 15.07
CA GLU A 117 4.22 -4.48 13.98
C GLU A 117 4.87 -3.22 14.55
N VAL A 118 6.15 -3.04 14.24
CA VAL A 118 6.93 -1.88 14.71
C VAL A 118 7.43 -1.12 13.48
N PRO A 119 7.19 0.20 13.38
CA PRO A 119 7.77 1.01 12.31
C PRO A 119 9.29 0.95 12.32
N ASN A 120 9.92 0.77 11.16
CA ASN A 120 11.36 0.83 11.02
C ASN A 120 11.86 2.25 11.31
N ALA A 121 12.98 2.41 11.97
CA ALA A 121 13.60 3.73 12.21
C ALA A 121 13.91 4.42 10.87
N LYS A 122 14.36 3.65 9.88
CA LYS A 122 14.57 4.10 8.51
C LYS A 122 13.71 3.29 7.55
N ALA A 123 12.63 3.92 7.03
CA ALA A 123 11.79 3.30 6.03
C ALA A 123 12.48 3.27 4.66
N ASN A 124 12.34 2.15 3.93
CA ASN A 124 12.76 2.04 2.54
C ASN A 124 11.64 2.56 1.63
N ILE A 125 12.03 3.35 0.61
CA ILE A 125 11.05 3.83 -0.36
C ILE A 125 10.68 2.70 -1.31
N VAL A 126 9.37 2.45 -1.43
CA VAL A 126 8.82 1.57 -2.45
C VAL A 126 8.40 2.42 -3.64
N SER A 127 9.15 2.36 -4.73
CA SER A 127 8.87 3.17 -5.90
C SER A 127 7.67 2.65 -6.69
N MET A 128 6.88 3.57 -7.26
CA MET A 128 5.78 3.21 -8.16
C MET A 128 6.30 2.49 -9.41
N GLU A 129 7.48 2.89 -9.89
CA GLU A 129 8.13 2.24 -11.03
C GLU A 129 8.39 0.76 -10.76
N SER A 130 8.96 0.40 -9.60
CA SER A 130 9.24 -1.00 -9.25
C SER A 130 7.97 -1.86 -9.13
N ILE A 131 6.86 -1.26 -8.69
CA ILE A 131 5.58 -1.97 -8.55
C ILE A 131 4.94 -2.20 -9.91
N LEU A 132 4.85 -1.15 -10.74
CA LEU A 132 4.23 -1.24 -12.07
C LEU A 132 5.06 -2.10 -13.02
N ASN A 133 6.38 -2.17 -12.83
CA ASN A 133 7.28 -3.04 -13.60
C ASN A 133 7.24 -4.50 -13.14
N SER A 134 6.58 -4.82 -12.05
CA SER A 134 6.49 -6.19 -11.57
C SER A 134 5.69 -7.09 -12.52
N LYS A 135 6.10 -8.36 -12.61
CA LYS A 135 5.35 -9.37 -13.37
C LYS A 135 3.91 -9.47 -12.91
N LYS A 136 3.67 -9.37 -11.61
CA LYS A 136 2.33 -9.42 -11.01
C LYS A 136 1.42 -8.31 -11.55
N PHE A 137 1.92 -7.09 -11.69
CA PHE A 137 1.14 -5.98 -12.26
C PHE A 137 1.00 -6.12 -13.79
N GLN A 138 2.06 -6.48 -14.48
CA GLN A 138 2.06 -6.59 -15.95
C GLN A 138 1.09 -7.67 -16.46
N GLU A 139 1.03 -8.81 -15.79
CA GLU A 139 0.26 -9.99 -16.21
C GLU A 139 -1.11 -10.10 -15.51
N THR A 140 -1.49 -9.13 -14.67
CA THR A 140 -2.76 -9.22 -13.95
C THR A 140 -3.95 -9.23 -14.90
N LYS A 141 -4.95 -10.04 -14.54
CA LYS A 141 -6.26 -10.11 -15.21
C LYS A 141 -7.34 -9.31 -14.46
N MET A 142 -6.96 -8.55 -13.43
CA MET A 142 -7.88 -7.69 -12.70
C MET A 142 -8.49 -6.66 -13.66
N GLU A 143 -9.75 -6.34 -13.47
CA GLU A 143 -10.47 -5.39 -14.29
C GLU A 143 -9.98 -3.95 -14.04
N LEU A 144 -9.87 -3.55 -12.78
CA LEU A 144 -9.33 -2.25 -12.35
C LEU A 144 -8.19 -2.46 -11.33
N PRO A 145 -6.99 -2.87 -11.77
CA PRO A 145 -5.90 -3.15 -10.85
C PRO A 145 -5.32 -1.89 -10.25
N ILE A 146 -5.30 -1.81 -8.94
CA ILE A 146 -4.60 -0.77 -8.20
C ILE A 146 -3.47 -1.39 -7.39
N ALA A 147 -2.27 -0.86 -7.56
CA ALA A 147 -1.08 -1.29 -6.84
C ALA A 147 -0.85 -0.36 -5.65
N LEU A 148 -0.93 -0.89 -4.45
CA LEU A 148 -0.93 -0.11 -3.21
C LEU A 148 0.44 -0.09 -2.50
N GLY A 149 1.37 -0.95 -2.91
CA GLY A 149 2.68 -1.03 -2.30
C GLY A 149 3.24 -2.44 -2.26
N LYS A 150 4.05 -2.72 -1.25
CA LYS A 150 4.60 -4.05 -0.98
C LYS A 150 4.22 -4.50 0.43
N THR A 151 4.05 -5.81 0.58
CA THR A 151 3.85 -6.45 1.87
C THR A 151 5.15 -6.49 2.68
N ILE A 152 5.08 -6.89 3.94
CA ILE A 152 6.25 -7.11 4.79
C ILE A 152 7.21 -8.18 4.22
N THR A 153 6.72 -9.08 3.39
CA THR A 153 7.52 -10.08 2.67
C THR A 153 8.06 -9.58 1.33
N ASN A 154 7.97 -8.26 1.09
CA ASN A 154 8.43 -7.58 -0.12
C ASN A 154 7.70 -7.96 -1.41
N GLU A 155 6.51 -8.52 -1.30
CA GLU A 155 5.64 -8.85 -2.42
C GLU A 155 4.75 -7.68 -2.81
N VAL A 156 4.55 -7.46 -4.10
CA VAL A 156 3.63 -6.41 -4.57
C VAL A 156 2.20 -6.71 -4.12
N PHE A 157 1.60 -5.74 -3.43
CA PHE A 157 0.22 -5.79 -2.98
C PHE A 157 -0.69 -5.03 -3.95
N MET A 158 -1.66 -5.75 -4.48
CA MET A 158 -2.61 -5.24 -5.48
C MET A 158 -4.02 -5.70 -5.14
N VAL A 159 -4.99 -4.87 -5.48
CA VAL A 159 -6.41 -5.20 -5.39
C VAL A 159 -7.13 -4.78 -6.67
N ASP A 160 -8.24 -5.44 -6.96
CA ASP A 160 -9.12 -5.09 -8.05
C ASP A 160 -10.18 -4.11 -7.57
N LEU A 161 -10.09 -2.84 -7.97
CA LEU A 161 -11.04 -1.81 -7.56
C LEU A 161 -12.47 -2.12 -8.05
N ALA A 162 -12.63 -2.85 -9.16
CA ALA A 162 -13.94 -3.26 -9.65
C ALA A 162 -14.68 -4.19 -8.67
N LYS A 163 -13.96 -4.91 -7.83
CA LYS A 163 -14.51 -5.80 -6.80
C LYS A 163 -14.70 -5.12 -5.43
N ILE A 164 -14.23 -3.89 -5.31
CA ILE A 164 -14.37 -3.08 -4.10
C ILE A 164 -15.26 -1.89 -4.46
N PRO A 165 -16.58 -1.95 -4.26
CA PRO A 165 -17.50 -0.91 -4.73
C PRO A 165 -17.26 0.44 -4.05
N HIS A 166 -16.72 0.43 -2.83
CA HIS A 166 -16.39 1.61 -2.05
C HIS A 166 -15.04 1.42 -1.36
N LEU A 167 -14.16 2.40 -1.51
CA LEU A 167 -12.85 2.44 -0.86
C LEU A 167 -12.73 3.73 -0.04
N LEU A 168 -12.57 3.59 1.26
CA LEU A 168 -12.27 4.71 2.14
C LEU A 168 -10.75 4.78 2.36
N VAL A 169 -10.17 5.92 2.00
CA VAL A 169 -8.75 6.21 2.27
C VAL A 169 -8.68 7.37 3.24
N ALA A 170 -8.11 7.13 4.41
CA ALA A 170 -7.99 8.13 5.46
C ALA A 170 -6.53 8.25 5.93
N GLY A 171 -6.16 9.45 6.35
CA GLY A 171 -4.84 9.74 6.89
C GLY A 171 -4.74 11.20 7.33
N ALA A 172 -3.99 11.45 8.38
CA ALA A 172 -3.67 12.80 8.82
C ALA A 172 -2.75 13.50 7.80
N THR A 173 -2.60 14.82 7.93
CA THR A 173 -1.67 15.59 7.10
C THR A 173 -0.26 15.02 7.19
N GLY A 174 0.38 14.80 6.04
CA GLY A 174 1.73 14.24 5.96
C GLY A 174 1.82 12.71 6.10
N GLN A 175 0.70 12.00 6.27
CA GLN A 175 0.67 10.54 6.42
C GLN A 175 0.54 9.78 5.08
N GLY A 176 0.70 10.46 3.96
CA GLY A 176 0.76 9.84 2.63
C GLY A 176 -0.59 9.58 1.97
N LYS A 177 -1.71 10.16 2.46
CA LYS A 177 -3.04 10.01 1.83
C LYS A 177 -3.02 10.43 0.35
N SER A 178 -2.48 11.61 0.05
CA SER A 178 -2.38 12.13 -1.33
C SER A 178 -1.49 11.27 -2.21
N VAL A 179 -0.39 10.76 -1.67
CA VAL A 179 0.50 9.82 -2.37
C VAL A 179 -0.25 8.52 -2.70
N GLY A 180 -1.02 7.99 -1.74
CA GLY A 180 -1.85 6.80 -1.95
C GLY A 180 -2.92 6.99 -3.02
N LEU A 181 -3.63 8.12 -3.01
CA LEU A 181 -4.63 8.45 -4.03
C LEU A 181 -4.00 8.57 -5.43
N ASN A 182 -2.84 9.24 -5.52
CA ASN A 182 -2.10 9.34 -6.77
C ASN A 182 -1.59 7.97 -7.25
N ALA A 183 -1.18 7.09 -6.35
CA ALA A 183 -0.79 5.72 -6.70
C ALA A 183 -1.96 4.92 -7.29
N ILE A 184 -3.17 5.08 -6.75
CA ILE A 184 -4.39 4.46 -7.29
C ILE A 184 -4.64 4.94 -8.71
N ILE A 185 -4.70 6.26 -8.93
CA ILE A 185 -4.95 6.85 -10.25
C ILE A 185 -3.85 6.43 -11.24
N THR A 186 -2.59 6.52 -10.84
CA THR A 186 -1.45 6.14 -11.68
C THR A 186 -1.53 4.67 -12.10
N SER A 187 -1.86 3.76 -11.18
CA SER A 187 -2.05 2.34 -11.52
C SER A 187 -3.06 2.15 -12.64
N LEU A 188 -4.19 2.84 -12.55
CA LEU A 188 -5.26 2.76 -13.56
C LEU A 188 -4.82 3.35 -14.90
N LEU A 189 -4.14 4.50 -14.91
CA LEU A 189 -3.64 5.14 -16.12
C LEU A 189 -2.60 4.31 -16.87
N TYR A 190 -1.78 3.54 -16.15
CA TYR A 190 -0.79 2.65 -16.76
C TYR A 190 -1.38 1.35 -17.29
N LYS A 191 -2.60 0.99 -16.87
CA LYS A 191 -3.20 -0.29 -17.24
C LYS A 191 -4.37 -0.16 -18.20
N LYS A 192 -5.11 0.95 -18.17
CA LYS A 192 -6.37 1.10 -18.88
C LYS A 192 -6.30 2.08 -20.05
N HIS A 193 -7.00 1.72 -21.13
CA HIS A 193 -7.22 2.59 -22.27
C HIS A 193 -8.29 3.64 -21.93
N PRO A 194 -8.27 4.87 -22.52
CA PRO A 194 -9.28 5.90 -22.26
C PRO A 194 -10.72 5.47 -22.54
N ASN A 195 -10.93 4.49 -23.39
CA ASN A 195 -12.26 3.93 -23.67
C ASN A 195 -12.72 2.89 -22.64
N GLU A 196 -11.79 2.37 -21.84
CA GLU A 196 -12.09 1.38 -20.80
C GLU A 196 -12.29 2.03 -19.44
N LEU A 197 -11.79 3.26 -19.24
CA LEU A 197 -11.78 3.97 -17.97
C LEU A 197 -12.16 5.43 -18.16
N LYS A 198 -13.10 5.88 -17.35
CA LYS A 198 -13.39 7.29 -17.14
C LYS A 198 -13.36 7.61 -15.66
N LEU A 199 -12.82 8.77 -15.34
CA LEU A 199 -12.66 9.26 -13.97
C LEU A 199 -13.58 10.45 -13.73
N VAL A 200 -14.18 10.51 -12.55
CA VAL A 200 -14.78 11.72 -11.99
C VAL A 200 -13.99 12.06 -10.74
N LEU A 201 -13.30 13.19 -10.76
CA LEU A 201 -12.47 13.64 -9.64
C LEU A 201 -13.09 14.89 -9.02
N ILE A 202 -13.37 14.83 -7.73
CA ILE A 202 -13.91 15.95 -6.96
C ILE A 202 -12.87 16.35 -5.93
N ASP A 203 -12.36 17.56 -6.06
CA ASP A 203 -11.32 18.11 -5.17
C ASP A 203 -11.75 19.50 -4.66
N PRO A 204 -12.53 19.56 -3.57
CA PRO A 204 -13.07 20.82 -3.05
C PRO A 204 -11.99 21.85 -2.69
N LYS A 205 -10.78 21.39 -2.36
CA LYS A 205 -9.67 22.27 -1.99
C LYS A 205 -8.76 22.63 -3.18
N LYS A 206 -8.95 22.01 -4.34
CA LYS A 206 -8.16 22.21 -5.56
C LYS A 206 -6.64 22.00 -5.36
N VAL A 207 -6.25 21.08 -4.47
CA VAL A 207 -4.83 20.82 -4.11
C VAL A 207 -4.33 19.42 -4.46
N GLU A 208 -5.24 18.44 -4.58
CA GLU A 208 -4.87 17.03 -4.74
C GLU A 208 -4.80 16.60 -6.21
N PHE A 209 -5.78 17.00 -7.02
CA PHE A 209 -6.02 16.48 -8.35
C PHE A 209 -5.83 17.48 -9.49
N SER A 210 -5.35 18.69 -9.23
CA SER A 210 -5.14 19.72 -10.25
C SER A 210 -4.25 19.26 -11.41
N VAL A 211 -3.28 18.37 -11.16
CA VAL A 211 -2.38 17.81 -12.18
C VAL A 211 -3.13 17.00 -13.25
N TYR A 212 -4.28 16.42 -12.91
CA TYR A 212 -5.09 15.60 -13.82
C TYR A 212 -5.97 16.42 -14.78
N SER A 213 -6.08 17.72 -14.60
CA SER A 213 -6.81 18.60 -15.52
C SER A 213 -6.28 18.52 -16.97
N ARG A 214 -5.02 18.13 -17.13
CA ARG A 214 -4.36 17.98 -18.44
C ARG A 214 -4.79 16.74 -19.23
N ILE A 215 -5.50 15.80 -18.62
CA ILE A 215 -5.98 14.56 -19.26
C ILE A 215 -7.50 14.51 -19.35
N THR A 216 -8.19 15.64 -19.17
CA THR A 216 -9.66 15.73 -19.11
C THR A 216 -10.34 15.16 -20.34
N ASN A 217 -9.86 15.49 -21.52
CA ASN A 217 -10.45 15.06 -22.79
C ASN A 217 -10.30 13.56 -23.09
N LYS A 218 -9.46 12.85 -22.35
CA LYS A 218 -9.25 11.40 -22.53
C LYS A 218 -9.88 10.57 -21.43
N PHE A 219 -9.61 10.91 -20.18
CA PHE A 219 -9.96 10.08 -19.04
C PHE A 219 -11.06 10.66 -18.15
N MET A 220 -11.44 11.94 -18.29
CA MET A 220 -12.48 12.50 -17.44
C MET A 220 -13.88 12.24 -18.02
N ALA A 221 -14.81 11.82 -17.18
CA ALA A 221 -16.21 11.65 -17.54
C ALA A 221 -16.98 12.97 -17.52
N ALA A 222 -16.54 13.94 -16.72
CA ALA A 222 -17.08 15.29 -16.68
C ALA A 222 -15.92 16.29 -16.74
N VAL A 223 -16.09 17.38 -17.47
CA VAL A 223 -15.19 18.51 -17.43
C VAL A 223 -15.56 19.32 -16.19
N PRO A 224 -14.62 19.64 -15.29
CA PRO A 224 -14.91 20.57 -14.22
C PRO A 224 -15.39 21.89 -14.82
N ASP A 225 -16.49 22.45 -14.32
CA ASP A 225 -16.91 23.79 -14.71
C ASP A 225 -15.75 24.75 -14.43
N GLU A 226 -15.36 25.47 -15.47
CA GLU A 226 -14.40 26.55 -15.36
C GLU A 226 -15.13 27.75 -14.71
N GLU A 227 -15.17 27.78 -13.38
CA GLU A 227 -15.48 28.98 -12.60
C GLU A 227 -14.28 29.34 -11.70
#